data_12c51c37e1b142623b496cf3a21eebfb
#
_entry.id   12c51c37e1b142623b496cf3a21eebfb
#
_cell.length_a   1.000
_cell.length_b   1.000
_cell.length_c   1.000
_cell.angle_alpha   90.00
_cell.angle_beta   90.00
_cell.angle_gamma   90.00
#
_symmetry.space_group_name_H-M   'P 1'
#
loop_
_entity.id
_entity.type
_entity.pdbx_description
1 polymer ?
#
loop_
_entity_poly.entity_id
_entity_poly.type
_entity_poly.pdbx_seq_one_letter_code
_entity_poly.pdbx_strand_id
1 'polypeptide(L)'
;MFYDDDADLSIIQGRKVAVIGYGSQGHAHSLSLRDSGVEVRIGLKEGSKSRAKAEEAGLTVGTPAEVSEWADVIMLLAPDTAQASIFTTDIEPNLTDGNALFFGHGLNIHFDLIKAPANVTVGMVAPKGPGHLVRRQFVDGKGVPALIAVDQDPKGEGQALALSYAKGIGGTRAGVIKTTFKEETETDLFGEQAVLCGGTEELVKTGFEVMVEAGYAPEMAYFEVLHELKLIVDLMYEGGIARMNYSVSDTAEFGGYLSGPRVIDADTKKRMEAILKDIQDGTFVKRLVANVEGGNKELEGLRKQNAEHPIEVTGKKLRDLMSWVDRPITETA
;
A
#
# COMPACT_ATOMS: atom_id res chain seq x y z
N MET A 1 4.49 -18.49 -9.59
CA MET A 1 4.92 -17.93 -8.30
C MET A 1 6.41 -18.16 -8.17
N PHE A 2 7.17 -17.19 -7.69
CA PHE A 2 8.63 -17.24 -7.57
C PHE A 2 9.03 -17.13 -6.10
N TYR A 3 10.07 -17.86 -5.71
CA TYR A 3 10.61 -17.90 -4.36
C TYR A 3 12.10 -17.54 -4.35
N ASP A 4 12.76 -17.65 -3.21
CA ASP A 4 14.18 -17.25 -3.05
C ASP A 4 15.13 -17.90 -4.06
N ASP A 5 14.92 -19.16 -4.42
CA ASP A 5 15.77 -19.88 -5.38
C ASP A 5 15.57 -19.44 -6.84
N ASP A 6 14.45 -18.78 -7.14
CA ASP A 6 14.12 -18.28 -8.48
C ASP A 6 14.69 -16.88 -8.75
N ALA A 7 15.26 -16.21 -7.76
CA ALA A 7 15.71 -14.83 -7.84
C ALA A 7 17.20 -14.71 -7.49
N ASP A 8 17.96 -14.01 -8.33
CA ASP A 8 19.36 -13.68 -8.10
C ASP A 8 19.51 -12.30 -7.46
N LEU A 9 19.87 -12.26 -6.17
CA LEU A 9 20.05 -10.99 -5.43
C LEU A 9 21.22 -10.16 -5.98
N SER A 10 22.23 -10.78 -6.59
CA SER A 10 23.41 -10.10 -7.08
C SER A 10 23.12 -9.07 -8.17
N ILE A 11 22.00 -9.24 -8.90
CA ILE A 11 21.57 -8.31 -9.95
C ILE A 11 21.29 -6.94 -9.36
N ILE A 12 20.49 -6.86 -8.29
CA ILE A 12 20.16 -5.57 -7.65
C ILE A 12 21.30 -5.06 -6.78
N GLN A 13 22.11 -5.95 -6.20
CA GLN A 13 23.32 -5.55 -5.46
C GLN A 13 24.37 -4.86 -6.36
N GLY A 14 24.39 -5.21 -7.64
CA GLY A 14 25.24 -4.56 -8.64
C GLY A 14 24.69 -3.22 -9.19
N ARG A 15 23.59 -2.70 -8.64
CA ARG A 15 22.94 -1.48 -9.09
C ARG A 15 22.88 -0.41 -7.99
N LYS A 16 22.94 0.84 -8.40
CA LYS A 16 22.66 2.00 -7.56
C LYS A 16 21.16 2.25 -7.55
N VAL A 17 20.52 2.20 -6.39
CA VAL A 17 19.07 2.33 -6.27
C VAL A 17 18.70 3.67 -5.63
N ALA A 18 17.96 4.52 -6.33
CA ALA A 18 17.30 5.68 -5.78
C ALA A 18 15.87 5.31 -5.37
N VAL A 19 15.47 5.63 -4.14
CA VAL A 19 14.07 5.53 -3.69
C VAL A 19 13.53 6.95 -3.54
N ILE A 20 12.55 7.32 -4.36
CA ILE A 20 11.92 8.64 -4.34
C ILE A 20 10.71 8.59 -3.42
N GLY A 21 10.81 9.27 -2.27
CA GLY A 21 9.83 9.22 -1.19
C GLY A 21 10.29 8.36 -0.02
N TYR A 22 9.91 8.77 1.20
CA TYR A 22 10.24 8.06 2.45
C TYR A 22 9.01 7.99 3.36
N GLY A 23 7.89 7.61 2.76
CA GLY A 23 6.67 7.19 3.46
C GLY A 23 6.79 5.73 3.94
N SER A 24 5.67 5.10 4.22
CA SER A 24 5.63 3.72 4.76
C SER A 24 6.39 2.71 3.87
N GLN A 25 6.12 2.70 2.56
CA GLN A 25 6.82 1.82 1.62
C GLN A 25 8.27 2.26 1.38
N GLY A 26 8.52 3.56 1.18
CA GLY A 26 9.87 4.07 0.94
C GLY A 26 10.83 3.75 2.07
N HIS A 27 10.39 3.89 3.32
CA HIS A 27 11.13 3.45 4.51
C HIS A 27 11.43 1.94 4.46
N ALA A 28 10.42 1.11 4.22
CA ALA A 28 10.58 -0.35 4.21
C ALA A 28 11.52 -0.83 3.11
N HIS A 29 11.31 -0.36 1.87
CA HIS A 29 12.14 -0.74 0.73
C HIS A 29 13.60 -0.33 0.93
N SER A 30 13.83 0.93 1.32
CA SER A 30 15.18 1.47 1.48
C SER A 30 16.02 0.73 2.52
N LEU A 31 15.43 0.50 3.69
CA LEU A 31 16.15 -0.20 4.76
C LEU A 31 16.37 -1.68 4.44
N SER A 32 15.38 -2.34 3.84
CA SER A 32 15.50 -3.76 3.49
C SER A 32 16.52 -3.99 2.37
N LEU A 33 16.53 -3.13 1.34
CA LEU A 33 17.56 -3.17 0.28
C LEU A 33 18.95 -2.92 0.85
N ARG A 34 19.12 -1.89 1.69
CA ARG A 34 20.41 -1.62 2.34
C ARG A 34 20.89 -2.84 3.16
N ASP A 35 20.00 -3.41 3.97
CA ASP A 35 20.33 -4.58 4.79
C ASP A 35 20.58 -5.83 3.94
N SER A 36 20.13 -5.84 2.69
CA SER A 36 20.42 -6.84 1.66
C SER A 36 21.69 -6.53 0.85
N GLY A 37 22.46 -5.49 1.22
CA GLY A 37 23.73 -5.13 0.59
C GLY A 37 23.63 -4.32 -0.69
N VAL A 38 22.50 -3.63 -0.92
CA VAL A 38 22.28 -2.75 -2.07
C VAL A 38 22.69 -1.32 -1.71
N GLU A 39 23.34 -0.60 -2.63
CA GLU A 39 23.63 0.81 -2.47
C GLU A 39 22.36 1.64 -2.73
N VAL A 40 21.86 2.30 -1.67
CA VAL A 40 20.57 3.02 -1.70
C VAL A 40 20.76 4.49 -1.34
N ARG A 41 20.12 5.38 -2.10
CA ARG A 41 19.92 6.79 -1.75
C ARG A 41 18.44 7.16 -1.79
N ILE A 42 18.08 8.15 -0.95
CA ILE A 42 16.70 8.62 -0.82
C ILE A 42 16.55 9.97 -1.51
N GLY A 43 15.56 10.08 -2.40
CA GLY A 43 15.16 11.33 -3.02
C GLY A 43 14.00 11.99 -2.29
N LEU A 44 14.23 13.16 -1.70
CA LEU A 44 13.23 13.96 -1.00
C LEU A 44 13.33 15.42 -1.39
N LYS A 45 12.18 16.07 -1.58
CA LYS A 45 12.15 17.53 -1.81
C LYS A 45 12.77 18.28 -0.63
N GLU A 46 13.30 19.45 -0.88
CA GLU A 46 13.80 20.34 0.17
C GLU A 46 12.71 20.61 1.22
N GLY A 47 13.10 20.65 2.49
CA GLY A 47 12.18 20.84 3.61
C GLY A 47 11.27 19.67 3.95
N SER A 48 11.46 18.48 3.34
CA SER A 48 10.71 17.29 3.69
C SER A 48 10.91 16.90 5.16
N LYS A 49 9.81 16.72 5.89
CA LYS A 49 9.83 16.25 7.29
C LYS A 49 10.45 14.85 7.44
N SER A 50 10.47 14.04 6.38
CA SER A 50 11.03 12.69 6.40
C SER A 50 12.56 12.66 6.26
N ARG A 51 13.21 13.79 5.91
CA ARG A 51 14.67 13.85 5.71
C ARG A 51 15.41 13.42 6.97
N ALA A 52 15.11 14.04 8.11
CA ALA A 52 15.78 13.72 9.39
C ALA A 52 15.64 12.22 9.73
N LYS A 53 14.46 11.65 9.55
CA LYS A 53 14.21 10.21 9.82
C LYS A 53 15.05 9.29 8.92
N ALA A 54 15.22 9.65 7.65
CA ALA A 54 16.04 8.87 6.73
C ALA A 54 17.54 8.98 7.05
N GLU A 55 18.01 10.17 7.41
CA GLU A 55 19.41 10.43 7.83
C GLU A 55 19.74 9.74 9.16
N GLU A 56 18.84 9.78 10.16
CA GLU A 56 18.96 9.05 11.43
C GLU A 56 19.02 7.52 11.21
N ALA A 57 18.33 7.02 10.21
CA ALA A 57 18.40 5.62 9.81
C ALA A 57 19.69 5.27 9.05
N GLY A 58 20.60 6.22 8.84
CA GLY A 58 21.89 6.03 8.18
C GLY A 58 21.81 5.98 6.65
N LEU A 59 20.77 6.57 6.06
CA LEU A 59 20.59 6.64 4.61
C LEU A 59 21.10 7.99 4.08
N THR A 60 21.71 7.97 2.89
CA THR A 60 22.10 9.20 2.17
C THR A 60 20.86 9.80 1.52
N VAL A 61 20.63 11.10 1.75
CA VAL A 61 19.45 11.82 1.24
C VAL A 61 19.89 12.97 0.32
N GLY A 62 19.35 12.99 -0.89
CA GLY A 62 19.48 14.09 -1.87
C GLY A 62 18.11 14.59 -2.32
N THR A 63 18.11 15.52 -3.28
CA THR A 63 16.89 15.88 -4.03
C THR A 63 16.51 14.75 -4.99
N PRO A 64 15.25 14.67 -5.45
CA PRO A 64 14.86 13.65 -6.44
C PRO A 64 15.73 13.71 -7.71
N ALA A 65 16.10 14.91 -8.19
CA ALA A 65 16.96 15.08 -9.35
C ALA A 65 18.38 14.53 -9.13
N GLU A 66 19.05 14.92 -8.01
CA GLU A 66 20.41 14.47 -7.68
C GLU A 66 20.52 12.94 -7.55
N VAL A 67 19.53 12.30 -6.92
CA VAL A 67 19.59 10.85 -6.78
C VAL A 67 19.18 10.11 -8.04
N SER A 68 18.35 10.72 -8.90
CA SER A 68 17.99 10.15 -10.20
C SER A 68 19.17 10.17 -11.17
N GLU A 69 19.96 11.25 -11.19
CA GLU A 69 21.20 11.35 -11.98
C GLU A 69 22.23 10.27 -11.56
N TRP A 70 22.28 9.96 -10.27
CA TRP A 70 23.22 8.99 -9.73
C TRP A 70 22.80 7.54 -9.96
N ALA A 71 21.50 7.24 -10.06
CA ALA A 71 20.96 5.89 -9.96
C ALA A 71 20.95 5.12 -11.29
N ASP A 72 21.06 3.79 -11.19
CA ASP A 72 20.75 2.85 -12.27
C ASP A 72 19.27 2.42 -12.23
N VAL A 73 18.71 2.33 -11.01
CA VAL A 73 17.30 1.94 -10.74
C VAL A 73 16.65 3.00 -9.88
N ILE A 74 15.53 3.54 -10.34
CA ILE A 74 14.76 4.56 -9.63
C ILE A 74 13.43 3.91 -9.21
N MET A 75 13.20 3.76 -7.90
CA MET A 75 11.94 3.29 -7.34
C MET A 75 11.12 4.50 -6.86
N LEU A 76 10.03 4.78 -7.55
CA LEU A 76 9.16 5.92 -7.26
C LEU A 76 8.07 5.53 -6.26
N LEU A 77 8.23 5.95 -5.00
CA LEU A 77 7.34 5.68 -3.86
C LEU A 77 6.83 6.95 -3.18
N ALA A 78 6.90 8.08 -3.88
CA ALA A 78 6.16 9.28 -3.51
C ALA A 78 4.63 9.02 -3.65
N PRO A 79 3.76 9.84 -3.03
CA PRO A 79 2.32 9.72 -3.23
C PRO A 79 1.95 9.73 -4.72
N ASP A 80 1.06 8.82 -5.16
CA ASP A 80 0.73 8.60 -6.58
C ASP A 80 0.37 9.88 -7.30
N THR A 81 -0.35 10.76 -6.63
CA THR A 81 -0.79 12.05 -7.14
C THR A 81 0.33 13.08 -7.34
N ALA A 82 1.51 12.86 -6.77
CA ALA A 82 2.69 13.71 -6.95
C ALA A 82 3.68 13.12 -7.96
N GLN A 83 3.56 11.82 -8.26
CA GLN A 83 4.56 11.10 -9.05
C GLN A 83 4.74 11.67 -10.45
N ALA A 84 3.65 12.02 -11.16
CA ALA A 84 3.74 12.57 -12.50
C ALA A 84 4.53 13.89 -12.55
N SER A 85 4.32 14.78 -11.58
CA SER A 85 5.08 16.05 -11.47
C SER A 85 6.55 15.78 -11.14
N ILE A 86 6.84 14.91 -10.17
CA ILE A 86 8.21 14.54 -9.80
C ILE A 86 8.93 13.89 -11.00
N PHE A 87 8.23 13.01 -11.71
CA PHE A 87 8.79 12.38 -12.90
C PHE A 87 9.22 13.41 -13.92
N THR A 88 8.33 14.30 -14.33
CA THR A 88 8.61 15.29 -15.38
C THR A 88 9.69 16.30 -14.98
N THR A 89 9.71 16.74 -13.71
CA THR A 89 10.64 17.78 -13.27
C THR A 89 12.00 17.24 -12.84
N ASP A 90 12.05 16.09 -12.19
CA ASP A 90 13.25 15.64 -11.48
C ASP A 90 13.81 14.31 -12.01
N ILE A 91 12.98 13.43 -12.57
CA ILE A 91 13.43 12.10 -12.98
C ILE A 91 13.71 12.03 -14.47
N GLU A 92 12.74 12.38 -15.31
CA GLU A 92 12.82 12.26 -16.78
C GLU A 92 14.06 12.95 -17.38
N PRO A 93 14.45 14.17 -16.97
CA PRO A 93 15.64 14.84 -17.50
C PRO A 93 16.96 14.12 -17.19
N ASN A 94 16.97 13.25 -16.18
CA ASN A 94 18.14 12.52 -15.69
C ASN A 94 18.17 11.05 -16.12
N LEU A 95 17.13 10.57 -16.84
CA LEU A 95 17.10 9.21 -17.35
C LEU A 95 18.06 9.01 -18.52
N THR A 96 18.85 7.94 -18.45
CA THR A 96 19.79 7.54 -19.48
C THR A 96 19.50 6.13 -19.97
N ASP A 97 20.14 5.74 -21.07
CA ASP A 97 19.99 4.39 -21.63
C ASP A 97 20.37 3.31 -20.62
N GLY A 98 19.44 2.38 -20.39
CA GLY A 98 19.62 1.26 -19.47
C GLY A 98 19.22 1.53 -18.03
N ASN A 99 18.72 2.73 -17.70
CA ASN A 99 18.08 2.94 -16.43
C ASN A 99 16.77 2.12 -16.32
N ALA A 100 16.36 1.84 -15.08
CA ALA A 100 15.08 1.26 -14.79
C ALA A 100 14.25 2.19 -13.89
N LEU A 101 13.01 2.41 -14.27
CA LEU A 101 12.00 3.16 -13.49
C LEU A 101 11.00 2.17 -12.93
N PHE A 102 10.98 2.05 -11.61
CA PHE A 102 10.13 1.10 -10.89
C PHE A 102 9.09 1.81 -10.04
N PHE A 103 7.96 1.15 -9.85
CA PHE A 103 6.82 1.63 -9.09
C PHE A 103 6.42 0.61 -8.01
N GLY A 104 5.83 1.10 -6.92
CA GLY A 104 5.22 0.25 -5.89
C GLY A 104 3.74 -0.05 -6.16
N HIS A 105 3.12 0.68 -7.09
CA HIS A 105 1.73 0.58 -7.52
C HIS A 105 1.61 1.05 -8.97
N GLY A 106 0.71 0.45 -9.73
CA GLY A 106 0.68 0.62 -11.19
C GLY A 106 -0.08 1.83 -11.72
N LEU A 107 -0.74 2.65 -10.88
CA LEU A 107 -1.69 3.70 -11.27
C LEU A 107 -1.18 4.63 -12.37
N ASN A 108 0.00 5.21 -12.18
CA ASN A 108 0.53 6.25 -13.08
C ASN A 108 0.90 5.70 -14.47
N ILE A 109 1.29 4.44 -14.57
CA ILE A 109 1.59 3.78 -15.84
C ILE A 109 0.29 3.28 -16.49
N HIS A 110 -0.58 2.60 -15.75
CA HIS A 110 -1.82 2.04 -16.28
C HIS A 110 -2.75 3.11 -16.86
N PHE A 111 -2.81 4.29 -16.26
CA PHE A 111 -3.64 5.40 -16.73
C PHE A 111 -2.89 6.46 -17.56
N ASP A 112 -1.71 6.11 -18.07
CA ASP A 112 -0.91 6.99 -18.96
C ASP A 112 -0.55 8.36 -18.36
N LEU A 113 -0.49 8.48 -17.04
CA LEU A 113 -0.10 9.72 -16.35
C LEU A 113 1.42 9.93 -16.37
N ILE A 114 2.20 8.86 -16.50
CA ILE A 114 3.65 8.86 -16.73
C ILE A 114 3.97 8.02 -17.95
N LYS A 115 4.81 8.58 -18.84
CA LYS A 115 5.33 7.90 -20.04
C LYS A 115 6.84 7.98 -20.04
N ALA A 116 7.49 6.86 -19.72
CA ALA A 116 8.94 6.80 -19.72
C ALA A 116 9.52 6.74 -21.16
N PRO A 117 10.76 7.25 -21.38
CA PRO A 117 11.46 7.09 -22.65
C PRO A 117 11.60 5.62 -23.06
N ALA A 118 11.55 5.34 -24.37
CA ALA A 118 11.50 3.96 -24.90
C ALA A 118 12.75 3.10 -24.59
N ASN A 119 13.86 3.71 -24.20
CA ASN A 119 15.12 3.07 -23.84
C ASN A 119 15.28 2.79 -22.34
N VAL A 120 14.23 3.03 -21.54
CA VAL A 120 14.21 2.81 -20.09
C VAL A 120 13.35 1.59 -19.77
N THR A 121 13.79 0.73 -18.88
CA THR A 121 12.96 -0.37 -18.34
C THR A 121 11.90 0.18 -17.40
N VAL A 122 10.62 -0.17 -17.61
CA VAL A 122 9.53 0.19 -16.69
C VAL A 122 9.01 -1.06 -16.02
N GLY A 123 9.10 -1.09 -14.70
CA GLY A 123 8.69 -2.23 -13.90
C GLY A 123 7.95 -1.85 -12.62
N MET A 124 7.42 -2.84 -11.97
CA MET A 124 6.70 -2.71 -10.70
C MET A 124 7.13 -3.80 -9.74
N VAL A 125 7.30 -3.43 -8.48
CA VAL A 125 7.42 -4.36 -7.35
C VAL A 125 6.48 -3.86 -6.24
N ALA A 126 5.36 -4.53 -6.10
CA ALA A 126 4.24 -4.15 -5.22
C ALA A 126 4.06 -5.16 -4.09
N PRO A 127 4.63 -4.95 -2.89
CA PRO A 127 4.32 -5.77 -1.72
C PRO A 127 2.85 -5.65 -1.35
N LYS A 128 2.19 -6.78 -1.06
CA LYS A 128 0.77 -6.79 -0.66
C LYS A 128 0.63 -6.67 0.85
N GLY A 129 0.92 -5.48 1.34
CA GLY A 129 0.78 -5.10 2.75
C GLY A 129 1.37 -3.72 3.06
N PRO A 130 0.95 -3.12 4.17
CA PRO A 130 1.48 -1.82 4.62
C PRO A 130 3.00 -1.85 4.81
N GLY A 131 3.70 -0.79 4.43
CA GLY A 131 5.16 -0.75 4.42
C GLY A 131 5.82 -1.06 5.78
N HIS A 132 5.25 -0.58 6.89
CA HIS A 132 5.77 -0.91 8.22
C HIS A 132 5.70 -2.42 8.53
N LEU A 133 4.70 -3.14 8.00
CA LEU A 133 4.61 -4.59 8.09
C LEU A 133 5.62 -5.27 7.17
N VAL A 134 5.82 -4.76 5.95
CA VAL A 134 6.87 -5.23 5.04
C VAL A 134 8.24 -5.19 5.73
N ARG A 135 8.58 -4.05 6.36
CA ARG A 135 9.83 -3.92 7.10
C ARG A 135 9.93 -4.86 8.30
N ARG A 136 8.88 -4.96 9.10
CA ARG A 136 8.85 -5.85 10.27
C ARG A 136 9.05 -7.31 9.87
N GLN A 137 8.30 -7.79 8.86
CA GLN A 137 8.44 -9.15 8.37
C GLN A 137 9.83 -9.43 7.81
N PHE A 138 10.44 -8.46 7.12
CA PHE A 138 11.83 -8.58 6.65
C PHE A 138 12.82 -8.77 7.80
N VAL A 139 12.73 -7.94 8.85
CA VAL A 139 13.61 -8.02 10.05
C VAL A 139 13.42 -9.35 10.78
N ASP A 140 12.18 -9.85 10.84
CA ASP A 140 11.86 -11.15 11.45
C ASP A 140 12.31 -12.37 10.60
N GLY A 141 13.02 -12.14 9.48
CA GLY A 141 13.44 -13.21 8.56
C GLY A 141 12.32 -13.79 7.72
N LYS A 142 11.13 -13.19 7.77
CA LYS A 142 9.93 -13.52 6.99
C LYS A 142 9.81 -12.61 5.77
N GLY A 143 8.69 -12.64 5.08
CA GLY A 143 8.38 -11.78 3.95
C GLY A 143 6.90 -11.44 3.85
N VAL A 144 6.60 -10.44 3.05
CA VAL A 144 5.24 -10.12 2.59
C VAL A 144 5.17 -10.51 1.12
N PRO A 145 4.13 -11.23 0.66
CA PRO A 145 3.98 -11.54 -0.76
C PRO A 145 4.03 -10.28 -1.60
N ALA A 146 4.65 -10.36 -2.78
CA ALA A 146 4.76 -9.23 -3.68
C ALA A 146 4.30 -9.58 -5.10
N LEU A 147 3.84 -8.58 -5.82
CA LEU A 147 3.58 -8.67 -7.25
C LEU A 147 4.71 -8.01 -8.01
N ILE A 148 5.06 -8.57 -9.17
CA ILE A 148 5.97 -7.92 -10.13
C ILE A 148 5.29 -7.82 -11.48
N ALA A 149 5.55 -6.71 -12.17
CA ALA A 149 5.17 -6.52 -13.56
C ALA A 149 6.27 -5.78 -14.31
N VAL A 150 6.30 -5.97 -15.63
CA VAL A 150 7.18 -5.23 -16.53
C VAL A 150 6.30 -4.74 -17.67
N ASP A 151 6.27 -3.42 -17.86
CA ASP A 151 5.53 -2.77 -18.94
C ASP A 151 6.42 -2.54 -20.15
N GLN A 152 7.64 -2.06 -19.92
CA GLN A 152 8.64 -1.75 -20.94
C GLN A 152 9.97 -2.41 -20.60
N ASP A 153 10.58 -3.13 -21.55
CA ASP A 153 11.81 -3.89 -21.33
C ASP A 153 12.71 -3.91 -22.57
N PRO A 154 13.40 -2.80 -22.85
CA PRO A 154 14.22 -2.66 -24.05
C PRO A 154 15.41 -3.62 -24.11
N LYS A 155 15.87 -4.14 -22.96
CA LYS A 155 17.04 -5.03 -22.88
C LYS A 155 16.69 -6.49 -22.54
N GLY A 156 15.43 -6.79 -22.22
CA GLY A 156 14.99 -8.14 -21.84
C GLY A 156 15.42 -8.57 -20.42
N GLU A 157 15.85 -7.62 -19.57
CA GLU A 157 16.36 -7.88 -18.21
C GLU A 157 15.33 -7.50 -17.12
N GLY A 158 14.23 -6.86 -17.48
CA GLY A 158 13.29 -6.23 -16.55
C GLY A 158 12.69 -7.20 -15.54
N GLN A 159 12.31 -8.42 -15.96
CA GLN A 159 11.77 -9.42 -15.03
C GLN A 159 12.80 -9.90 -14.01
N ALA A 160 14.03 -10.18 -14.45
CA ALA A 160 15.10 -10.63 -13.56
C ALA A 160 15.45 -9.53 -12.53
N LEU A 161 15.49 -8.27 -12.97
CA LEU A 161 15.74 -7.12 -12.11
C LEU A 161 14.61 -6.91 -11.09
N ALA A 162 13.34 -7.03 -11.51
CA ALA A 162 12.19 -6.92 -10.61
C ALA A 162 12.16 -8.04 -9.55
N LEU A 163 12.46 -9.28 -9.94
CA LEU A 163 12.60 -10.40 -9.01
C LEU A 163 13.75 -10.20 -8.03
N SER A 164 14.90 -9.71 -8.51
CA SER A 164 16.05 -9.40 -7.66
C SER A 164 15.72 -8.29 -6.64
N TYR A 165 15.03 -7.25 -7.07
CA TYR A 165 14.53 -6.20 -6.19
C TYR A 165 13.57 -6.76 -5.14
N ALA A 166 12.59 -7.58 -5.56
CA ALA A 166 11.63 -8.22 -4.66
C ALA A 166 12.33 -9.11 -3.62
N LYS A 167 13.39 -9.82 -4.00
CA LYS A 167 14.26 -10.57 -3.07
C LYS A 167 14.96 -9.64 -2.10
N GLY A 168 15.50 -8.53 -2.57
CA GLY A 168 16.15 -7.51 -1.75
C GLY A 168 15.27 -6.91 -0.66
N ILE A 169 13.96 -6.91 -0.85
CA ILE A 169 12.98 -6.47 0.17
C ILE A 169 12.29 -7.64 0.90
N GLY A 170 12.70 -8.90 0.65
CA GLY A 170 12.19 -10.09 1.32
C GLY A 170 10.90 -10.67 0.76
N GLY A 171 10.39 -10.17 -0.37
CA GLY A 171 9.13 -10.63 -0.98
C GLY A 171 9.18 -12.10 -1.41
N THR A 172 10.32 -12.57 -1.91
CA THR A 172 10.53 -13.95 -2.38
C THR A 172 10.45 -14.99 -1.25
N ARG A 173 10.66 -14.60 0.00
CA ARG A 173 10.47 -15.49 1.17
C ARG A 173 9.01 -15.92 1.35
N ALA A 174 8.07 -15.05 0.99
CA ALA A 174 6.63 -15.33 1.04
C ALA A 174 6.05 -15.75 -0.31
N GLY A 175 6.71 -15.37 -1.40
CA GLY A 175 6.34 -15.66 -2.77
C GLY A 175 6.02 -14.41 -3.58
N VAL A 176 6.45 -14.41 -4.84
CA VAL A 176 6.25 -13.32 -5.80
C VAL A 176 5.42 -13.82 -6.98
N ILE A 177 4.40 -13.08 -7.35
CA ILE A 177 3.52 -13.38 -8.49
C ILE A 177 3.81 -12.40 -9.62
N LYS A 178 4.00 -12.91 -10.84
CA LYS A 178 4.03 -12.07 -12.04
C LYS A 178 2.62 -11.70 -12.45
N THR A 179 2.40 -10.42 -12.70
CA THR A 179 1.14 -9.84 -13.14
C THR A 179 1.37 -8.78 -14.22
N THR A 180 0.41 -7.90 -14.43
CA THR A 180 0.49 -6.71 -15.30
C THR A 180 0.21 -5.46 -14.50
N PHE A 181 0.63 -4.29 -14.98
CA PHE A 181 0.27 -3.00 -14.39
C PHE A 181 -1.24 -2.82 -14.29
N LYS A 182 -1.98 -3.21 -15.33
CA LYS A 182 -3.43 -3.18 -15.36
C LYS A 182 -4.05 -4.02 -14.24
N GLU A 183 -3.69 -5.30 -14.17
CA GLU A 183 -4.28 -6.23 -13.21
C GLU A 183 -3.99 -5.81 -11.77
N GLU A 184 -2.74 -5.44 -11.48
CA GLU A 184 -2.36 -4.94 -10.17
C GLU A 184 -3.15 -3.70 -9.79
N THR A 185 -3.16 -2.68 -10.67
CA THR A 185 -3.83 -1.40 -10.38
C THR A 185 -5.33 -1.58 -10.15
N GLU A 186 -6.02 -2.30 -11.03
CA GLU A 186 -7.47 -2.48 -10.94
C GLU A 186 -7.87 -3.29 -9.71
N THR A 187 -7.11 -4.36 -9.39
CA THR A 187 -7.42 -5.22 -8.23
C THR A 187 -7.06 -4.57 -6.91
N ASP A 188 -5.97 -3.82 -6.86
CA ASP A 188 -5.54 -3.11 -5.65
C ASP A 188 -6.54 -1.99 -5.29
N LEU A 189 -6.83 -1.11 -6.25
CA LEU A 189 -7.84 -0.04 -6.06
C LEU A 189 -9.22 -0.60 -5.68
N PHE A 190 -9.65 -1.69 -6.31
CA PHE A 190 -10.91 -2.33 -5.95
C PHE A 190 -10.87 -2.90 -4.53
N GLY A 191 -9.80 -3.60 -4.18
CA GLY A 191 -9.60 -4.17 -2.85
C GLY A 191 -9.66 -3.11 -1.75
N GLU A 192 -8.96 -1.98 -1.95
CA GLU A 192 -8.96 -0.85 -1.01
C GLU A 192 -10.34 -0.21 -0.87
N GLN A 193 -11.00 0.09 -1.98
CA GLN A 193 -12.26 0.84 -1.97
C GLN A 193 -13.43 -0.01 -1.50
N ALA A 194 -13.57 -1.22 -2.04
CA ALA A 194 -14.76 -2.03 -1.82
C ALA A 194 -14.69 -2.92 -0.58
N VAL A 195 -13.49 -3.29 -0.11
CA VAL A 195 -13.33 -4.28 0.96
C VAL A 195 -12.44 -3.79 2.09
N LEU A 196 -11.13 -3.57 1.82
CA LEU A 196 -10.11 -3.47 2.87
C LEU A 196 -10.19 -2.17 3.69
N CYS A 197 -10.36 -1.03 3.02
CA CYS A 197 -10.46 0.27 3.65
C CYS A 197 -11.91 0.76 3.64
N GLY A 198 -12.45 1.10 2.48
CA GLY A 198 -13.78 1.71 2.38
C GLY A 198 -14.90 0.80 2.90
N GLY A 199 -15.01 -0.42 2.37
CA GLY A 199 -16.09 -1.35 2.75
C GLY A 199 -16.06 -1.73 4.23
N THR A 200 -14.88 -2.07 4.77
CA THR A 200 -14.72 -2.45 6.17
C THR A 200 -14.99 -1.27 7.10
N GLU A 201 -14.48 -0.07 6.78
CA GLU A 201 -14.72 1.14 7.56
C GLU A 201 -16.22 1.45 7.69
N GLU A 202 -16.94 1.46 6.56
CA GLU A 202 -18.37 1.77 6.55
C GLU A 202 -19.21 0.67 7.23
N LEU A 203 -18.82 -0.61 7.12
CA LEU A 203 -19.48 -1.69 7.85
C LEU A 203 -19.34 -1.51 9.36
N VAL A 204 -18.15 -1.15 9.84
CA VAL A 204 -17.87 -0.91 11.26
C VAL A 204 -18.64 0.31 11.78
N LYS A 205 -18.62 1.42 11.05
CA LYS A 205 -19.35 2.63 11.43
C LYS A 205 -20.85 2.38 11.52
N THR A 206 -21.43 1.75 10.50
CA THR A 206 -22.85 1.42 10.46
C THR A 206 -23.25 0.49 11.62
N GLY A 207 -22.42 -0.53 11.91
CA GLY A 207 -22.65 -1.42 13.06
C GLY A 207 -22.63 -0.68 14.39
N PHE A 208 -21.66 0.23 14.56
CA PHE A 208 -21.59 1.09 15.75
C PHE A 208 -22.82 1.97 15.90
N GLU A 209 -23.23 2.66 14.83
CA GLU A 209 -24.40 3.55 14.82
C GLU A 209 -25.67 2.80 15.20
N VAL A 210 -25.93 1.65 14.58
CA VAL A 210 -27.12 0.81 14.86
C VAL A 210 -27.20 0.43 16.33
N MET A 211 -26.05 0.04 16.95
CA MET A 211 -26.03 -0.32 18.36
C MET A 211 -26.28 0.87 19.29
N VAL A 212 -25.64 2.01 19.01
CA VAL A 212 -25.79 3.23 19.82
C VAL A 212 -27.22 3.78 19.72
N GLU A 213 -27.79 3.81 18.52
CA GLU A 213 -29.18 4.24 18.29
C GLU A 213 -30.19 3.32 19.00
N ALA A 214 -29.88 2.04 19.14
CA ALA A 214 -30.67 1.08 19.93
C ALA A 214 -30.51 1.25 21.45
N GLY A 215 -29.66 2.20 21.91
CA GLY A 215 -29.46 2.54 23.31
C GLY A 215 -28.35 1.81 24.03
N TYR A 216 -27.48 1.08 23.30
CA TYR A 216 -26.29 0.46 23.90
C TYR A 216 -25.20 1.51 24.14
N ALA A 217 -24.35 1.26 25.14
CA ALA A 217 -23.23 2.15 25.45
C ALA A 217 -22.23 2.18 24.29
N PRO A 218 -21.74 3.36 23.89
CA PRO A 218 -20.76 3.51 22.79
C PRO A 218 -19.48 2.69 23.00
N GLU A 219 -19.04 2.52 24.23
CA GLU A 219 -17.88 1.72 24.59
C GLU A 219 -18.11 0.22 24.25
N MET A 220 -19.29 -0.31 24.52
CA MET A 220 -19.67 -1.67 24.16
C MET A 220 -19.71 -1.82 22.64
N ALA A 221 -20.39 -0.92 21.95
CA ALA A 221 -20.46 -0.92 20.50
C ALA A 221 -19.05 -0.89 19.86
N TYR A 222 -18.14 -0.06 20.38
CA TYR A 222 -16.75 0.01 19.90
C TYR A 222 -16.00 -1.32 20.05
N PHE A 223 -16.11 -1.98 21.21
CA PHE A 223 -15.43 -3.26 21.43
C PHE A 223 -15.97 -4.35 20.49
N GLU A 224 -17.26 -4.44 20.33
CA GLU A 224 -17.94 -5.48 19.54
C GLU A 224 -17.67 -5.36 18.02
N VAL A 225 -17.68 -4.13 17.47
CA VAL A 225 -17.62 -3.96 16.00
C VAL A 225 -16.23 -3.57 15.46
N LEU A 226 -15.34 -3.00 16.30
CA LEU A 226 -14.04 -2.55 15.86
C LEU A 226 -12.88 -3.26 16.55
N HIS A 227 -12.85 -3.27 17.88
CA HIS A 227 -11.72 -3.87 18.59
C HIS A 227 -11.62 -5.38 18.33
N GLU A 228 -12.72 -6.09 18.40
CA GLU A 228 -12.75 -7.54 18.21
C GLU A 228 -12.57 -7.95 16.74
N LEU A 229 -12.91 -7.07 15.78
CA LEU A 229 -12.74 -7.36 14.36
C LEU A 229 -11.31 -7.80 14.01
N LYS A 230 -10.30 -7.20 14.65
CA LYS A 230 -8.90 -7.61 14.46
C LYS A 230 -8.69 -9.08 14.74
N LEU A 231 -9.26 -9.58 15.84
CA LEU A 231 -9.08 -10.98 16.27
C LEU A 231 -9.75 -11.95 15.28
N ILE A 232 -10.90 -11.57 14.74
CA ILE A 232 -11.59 -12.35 13.70
C ILE A 232 -10.78 -12.33 12.39
N VAL A 233 -10.23 -11.19 12.01
CA VAL A 233 -9.37 -11.08 10.83
C VAL A 233 -8.08 -11.88 10.99
N ASP A 234 -7.48 -11.90 12.17
CA ASP A 234 -6.31 -12.74 12.47
C ASP A 234 -6.62 -14.24 12.24
N LEU A 235 -7.78 -14.72 12.67
CA LEU A 235 -8.21 -16.12 12.43
C LEU A 235 -8.38 -16.42 10.93
N MET A 236 -8.96 -15.48 10.16
CA MET A 236 -9.08 -15.61 8.70
C MET A 236 -7.69 -15.61 8.03
N TYR A 237 -6.79 -14.76 8.48
CA TYR A 237 -5.42 -14.69 7.98
C TYR A 237 -4.64 -15.98 8.23
N GLU A 238 -4.76 -16.56 9.43
CA GLU A 238 -4.01 -17.75 9.82
C GLU A 238 -4.50 -19.03 9.16
N GLY A 239 -5.79 -19.15 8.84
CA GLY A 239 -6.32 -20.42 8.37
C GLY A 239 -7.54 -20.33 7.45
N GLY A 240 -7.85 -19.14 6.93
CA GLY A 240 -8.99 -18.91 6.05
C GLY A 240 -10.33 -18.84 6.78
N ILE A 241 -11.39 -18.58 6.01
CA ILE A 241 -12.76 -18.39 6.53
C ILE A 241 -13.24 -19.64 7.27
N ALA A 242 -12.93 -20.84 6.77
CA ALA A 242 -13.35 -22.09 7.40
C ALA A 242 -12.75 -22.26 8.80
N ARG A 243 -11.47 -21.88 9.01
CA ARG A 243 -10.83 -21.93 10.33
C ARG A 243 -11.41 -20.88 11.27
N MET A 244 -11.70 -19.68 10.77
CA MET A 244 -12.36 -18.67 11.57
C MET A 244 -13.72 -19.17 12.08
N ASN A 245 -14.57 -19.70 11.20
CA ASN A 245 -15.86 -20.29 11.57
C ASN A 245 -15.71 -21.42 12.60
N TYR A 246 -14.76 -22.32 12.40
CA TYR A 246 -14.48 -23.41 13.36
C TYR A 246 -14.01 -22.89 14.74
N SER A 247 -13.37 -21.72 14.78
CA SER A 247 -12.77 -21.18 16.01
C SER A 247 -13.74 -20.35 16.86
N VAL A 248 -14.87 -19.92 16.29
CA VAL A 248 -15.92 -19.21 17.02
C VAL A 248 -16.97 -20.18 17.58
N SER A 249 -17.93 -19.68 18.39
CA SER A 249 -19.00 -20.52 18.92
C SER A 249 -20.01 -20.90 17.82
N ASP A 250 -20.67 -22.04 17.98
CA ASP A 250 -21.78 -22.47 17.11
C ASP A 250 -22.85 -21.38 16.96
N THR A 251 -23.08 -20.59 18.00
CA THR A 251 -24.01 -19.46 17.99
C THR A 251 -23.54 -18.34 17.05
N ALA A 252 -22.27 -18.00 17.11
CA ALA A 252 -21.70 -16.98 16.25
C ALA A 252 -21.63 -17.45 14.79
N GLU A 253 -21.19 -18.69 14.55
CA GLU A 253 -21.15 -19.29 13.22
C GLU A 253 -22.54 -19.35 12.59
N PHE A 254 -23.53 -19.91 13.29
CA PHE A 254 -24.90 -20.01 12.79
C PHE A 254 -25.53 -18.65 12.55
N GLY A 255 -25.39 -17.71 13.48
CA GLY A 255 -25.86 -16.34 13.33
C GLY A 255 -25.22 -15.62 12.16
N GLY A 256 -23.91 -15.83 11.95
CA GLY A 256 -23.14 -15.30 10.83
C GLY A 256 -23.66 -15.79 9.48
N TYR A 257 -23.90 -17.08 9.33
CA TYR A 257 -24.46 -17.65 8.09
C TYR A 257 -25.85 -17.13 7.75
N LEU A 258 -26.69 -16.85 8.75
CA LEU A 258 -28.03 -16.31 8.52
C LEU A 258 -28.03 -14.82 8.23
N SER A 259 -27.18 -14.04 8.89
CA SER A 259 -27.22 -12.57 8.87
C SER A 259 -26.27 -11.97 7.84
N GLY A 260 -25.12 -12.59 7.61
CA GLY A 260 -24.14 -12.10 6.64
C GLY A 260 -24.74 -11.80 5.25
N PRO A 261 -25.48 -12.74 4.62
CA PRO A 261 -26.10 -12.49 3.31
C PRO A 261 -27.21 -11.43 3.30
N ARG A 262 -27.72 -11.03 4.46
CA ARG A 262 -28.70 -9.93 4.59
C ARG A 262 -28.02 -8.55 4.61
N VAL A 263 -26.77 -8.50 5.09
CA VAL A 263 -25.96 -7.27 5.10
C VAL A 263 -25.25 -7.10 3.77
N ILE A 264 -24.59 -8.16 3.30
CA ILE A 264 -23.88 -8.19 2.01
C ILE A 264 -24.73 -9.00 1.02
N ASP A 265 -25.69 -8.35 0.43
CA ASP A 265 -26.69 -8.94 -0.47
C ASP A 265 -26.31 -8.77 -1.97
N ALA A 266 -27.24 -9.17 -2.86
CA ALA A 266 -27.06 -9.04 -4.30
C ALA A 266 -26.95 -7.58 -4.78
N ASP A 267 -27.55 -6.63 -4.08
CA ASP A 267 -27.44 -5.22 -4.43
C ASP A 267 -26.12 -4.62 -3.95
N THR A 268 -25.55 -5.13 -2.85
CA THR A 268 -24.17 -4.82 -2.45
C THR A 268 -23.20 -5.29 -3.54
N LYS A 269 -23.37 -6.50 -4.10
CA LYS A 269 -22.54 -6.98 -5.21
C LYS A 269 -22.62 -6.05 -6.43
N LYS A 270 -23.81 -5.58 -6.82
CA LYS A 270 -23.97 -4.62 -7.92
C LYS A 270 -23.26 -3.29 -7.68
N ARG A 271 -23.28 -2.80 -6.43
CA ARG A 271 -22.51 -1.62 -6.03
C ARG A 271 -21.02 -1.83 -6.18
N MET A 272 -20.50 -2.99 -5.77
CA MET A 272 -19.09 -3.37 -5.96
C MET A 272 -18.72 -3.48 -7.45
N GLU A 273 -19.60 -4.06 -8.28
CA GLU A 273 -19.40 -4.12 -9.73
C GLU A 273 -19.33 -2.71 -10.36
N ALA A 274 -20.15 -1.76 -9.87
CA ALA A 274 -20.07 -0.37 -10.31
C ALA A 274 -18.76 0.32 -9.90
N ILE A 275 -18.28 0.09 -8.68
CA ILE A 275 -16.97 0.60 -8.22
C ILE A 275 -15.84 0.06 -9.10
N LEU A 276 -15.85 -1.25 -9.37
CA LEU A 276 -14.85 -1.85 -10.26
C LEU A 276 -14.89 -1.23 -11.67
N LYS A 277 -16.07 -0.97 -12.19
CA LYS A 277 -16.24 -0.32 -13.49
C LYS A 277 -15.66 1.11 -13.47
N ASP A 278 -15.95 1.90 -12.45
CA ASP A 278 -15.41 3.27 -12.32
C ASP A 278 -13.87 3.29 -12.23
N ILE A 279 -13.27 2.25 -11.67
CA ILE A 279 -11.82 2.05 -11.69
C ILE A 279 -11.36 1.74 -13.10
N GLN A 280 -11.96 0.74 -13.77
CA GLN A 280 -11.54 0.25 -15.08
C GLN A 280 -11.66 1.29 -16.20
N ASP A 281 -12.68 2.13 -16.16
CA ASP A 281 -12.91 3.18 -17.16
C ASP A 281 -12.20 4.52 -16.83
N GLY A 282 -11.46 4.57 -15.71
CA GLY A 282 -10.69 5.73 -15.27
C GLY A 282 -11.51 6.84 -14.62
N THR A 283 -12.81 6.62 -14.36
CA THR A 283 -13.67 7.61 -13.67
C THR A 283 -13.13 7.98 -12.31
N PHE A 284 -12.71 6.97 -11.52
CA PHE A 284 -12.10 7.20 -10.20
C PHE A 284 -10.81 8.03 -10.29
N VAL A 285 -9.91 7.67 -11.20
CA VAL A 285 -8.61 8.35 -11.34
C VAL A 285 -8.77 9.79 -11.79
N LYS A 286 -9.70 10.07 -12.71
CA LYS A 286 -10.04 11.44 -13.11
C LYS A 286 -10.50 12.29 -11.93
N ARG A 287 -11.36 11.71 -11.05
CA ARG A 287 -11.83 12.41 -9.83
C ARG A 287 -10.68 12.63 -8.85
N LEU A 288 -9.80 11.66 -8.67
CA LEU A 288 -8.61 11.79 -7.82
C LEU A 288 -7.69 12.92 -8.29
N VAL A 289 -7.36 12.95 -9.59
CA VAL A 289 -6.53 14.01 -10.20
C VAL A 289 -7.19 15.37 -10.03
N ALA A 290 -8.48 15.50 -10.35
CA ALA A 290 -9.21 16.75 -10.18
C ALA A 290 -9.24 17.24 -8.72
N ASN A 291 -9.37 16.33 -7.74
CA ASN A 291 -9.29 16.68 -6.32
C ASN A 291 -7.92 17.25 -5.95
N VAL A 292 -6.83 16.65 -6.46
CA VAL A 292 -5.45 17.15 -6.22
C VAL A 292 -5.25 18.53 -6.85
N GLU A 293 -5.64 18.71 -8.09
CA GLU A 293 -5.57 20.00 -8.81
C GLU A 293 -6.41 21.07 -8.10
N GLY A 294 -7.53 20.68 -7.49
CA GLY A 294 -8.38 21.51 -6.65
C GLY A 294 -7.85 21.80 -5.24
N GLY A 295 -6.63 21.34 -4.90
CA GLY A 295 -5.99 21.52 -3.60
C GLY A 295 -6.49 20.57 -2.52
N ASN A 296 -6.89 19.36 -2.88
CA ASN A 296 -7.32 18.27 -1.99
C ASN A 296 -8.54 18.56 -1.09
N LYS A 297 -9.36 19.54 -1.44
CA LYS A 297 -10.46 20.00 -0.60
C LYS A 297 -11.49 18.90 -0.27
N GLU A 298 -11.79 18.05 -1.25
CA GLU A 298 -12.73 16.94 -1.03
C GLU A 298 -12.15 15.93 -0.03
N LEU A 299 -10.92 15.51 -0.23
CA LEU A 299 -10.24 14.56 0.67
C LEU A 299 -10.09 15.11 2.09
N GLU A 300 -9.74 16.40 2.23
CA GLU A 300 -9.64 17.04 3.55
C GLU A 300 -10.99 17.12 4.26
N GLY A 301 -12.06 17.40 3.52
CA GLY A 301 -13.42 17.37 4.05
C GLY A 301 -13.82 15.99 4.57
N LEU A 302 -13.55 14.94 3.80
CA LEU A 302 -13.81 13.55 4.20
C LEU A 302 -12.97 13.13 5.41
N ARG A 303 -11.69 13.50 5.47
CA ARG A 303 -10.81 13.25 6.63
C ARG A 303 -11.36 13.88 7.90
N LYS A 304 -11.83 15.13 7.80
CA LYS A 304 -12.43 15.82 8.94
C LYS A 304 -13.71 15.12 9.42
N GLN A 305 -14.59 14.78 8.51
CA GLN A 305 -15.82 14.05 8.82
C GLN A 305 -15.54 12.73 9.53
N ASN A 306 -14.58 11.96 9.03
CA ASN A 306 -14.19 10.68 9.63
C ASN A 306 -13.57 10.85 11.02
N ALA A 307 -12.70 11.84 11.21
CA ALA A 307 -12.08 12.12 12.52
C ALA A 307 -13.09 12.57 13.59
N GLU A 308 -14.18 13.20 13.19
CA GLU A 308 -15.25 13.67 14.06
C GLU A 308 -16.34 12.60 14.32
N HIS A 309 -16.24 11.42 13.67
CA HIS A 309 -17.23 10.35 13.85
C HIS A 309 -17.25 9.86 15.31
N PRO A 310 -18.45 9.59 15.92
CA PRO A 310 -18.56 9.18 17.33
C PRO A 310 -17.72 7.94 17.70
N ILE A 311 -17.55 7.00 16.78
CA ILE A 311 -16.69 5.80 17.00
C ILE A 311 -15.23 6.18 17.22
N GLU A 312 -14.70 7.19 16.51
CA GLU A 312 -13.33 7.67 16.69
C GLU A 312 -13.15 8.42 18.01
N VAL A 313 -14.12 9.22 18.40
CA VAL A 313 -14.14 9.92 19.69
C VAL A 313 -14.14 8.91 20.84
N THR A 314 -14.99 7.89 20.77
CA THR A 314 -15.06 6.81 21.75
C THR A 314 -13.80 5.96 21.74
N GLY A 315 -13.36 5.54 20.55
CA GLY A 315 -12.18 4.71 20.37
C GLY A 315 -10.90 5.36 20.87
N LYS A 316 -10.74 6.69 20.70
CA LYS A 316 -9.58 7.42 21.23
C LYS A 316 -9.49 7.29 22.75
N LYS A 317 -10.60 7.52 23.46
CA LYS A 317 -10.65 7.38 24.93
C LYS A 317 -10.27 5.99 25.40
N LEU A 318 -10.75 4.94 24.69
CA LEU A 318 -10.49 3.56 25.05
C LEU A 318 -9.04 3.15 24.74
N ARG A 319 -8.50 3.55 23.58
CA ARG A 319 -7.10 3.29 23.22
C ARG A 319 -6.12 3.96 24.18
N ASP A 320 -6.44 5.17 24.66
CA ASP A 320 -5.60 5.89 25.65
C ASP A 320 -5.49 5.13 26.98
N LEU A 321 -6.44 4.23 27.30
CA LEU A 321 -6.43 3.36 28.48
C LEU A 321 -5.67 2.05 28.29
N MET A 322 -5.35 1.67 27.03
CA MET A 322 -4.67 0.43 26.68
C MET A 322 -3.18 0.70 26.47
N SER A 323 -2.35 0.38 27.46
CA SER A 323 -0.91 0.66 27.41
C SER A 323 -0.12 -0.12 26.36
N TRP A 324 -0.68 -1.19 25.81
CA TRP A 324 -0.08 -2.05 24.78
C TRP A 324 -0.55 -1.74 23.36
N VAL A 325 -1.54 -0.86 23.20
CA VAL A 325 -1.92 -0.35 21.90
C VAL A 325 -0.94 0.76 21.56
N ASP A 326 -0.15 0.56 20.51
CA ASP A 326 0.78 1.58 20.03
C ASP A 326 0.00 2.88 19.80
N ARG A 327 0.54 3.96 20.36
CA ARG A 327 -0.05 5.29 20.16
C ARG A 327 -0.16 5.55 18.67
N PRO A 328 -1.26 6.16 18.21
CA PRO A 328 -1.44 6.43 16.80
C PRO A 328 -0.20 7.13 16.26
N ILE A 329 0.18 6.77 15.04
CA ILE A 329 1.17 7.51 14.26
C ILE A 329 0.61 8.91 14.09
N THR A 330 0.88 9.76 15.08
CA THR A 330 0.55 11.17 15.00
C THR A 330 1.48 11.76 13.96
N GLU A 331 0.90 12.22 12.85
CA GLU A 331 1.53 13.06 11.86
C GLU A 331 2.62 12.41 10.98
N THR A 332 2.17 11.63 10.00
CA THR A 332 2.89 11.53 8.73
C THR A 332 1.90 11.75 7.59
N ALA A 333 1.70 12.97 7.25
CA ALA A 333 1.24 13.38 5.93
C ALA A 333 2.24 14.40 5.42
#